data_15524ad0fb93dc2ce78e221220d0a42d
#
_entry.id   15524ad0fb93dc2ce78e221220d0a42d
#
_cell.length_a   1.000
_cell.length_b   1.000
_cell.length_c   1.000
_cell.angle_alpha   90.00
_cell.angle_beta   90.00
_cell.angle_gamma   90.00
#
_symmetry.space_group_name_H-M   'P 1'
#
loop_
_entity.id
_entity.type
_entity.pdbx_description
1 polymer ?
#
loop_
_entity_poly.entity_id
_entity_poly.type
_entity_poly.pdbx_seq_one_letter_code
_entity_poly.pdbx_strand_id
1 'polypeptide(L)'
;MGSKCGLILSRCLADLNVRTINACQSCLAWWNRGSVEEKFESGHICRDCKEHIREAKLIQSSLLPTRGLCHESVEIAFRFVPFSAVGGDFVDFFRLPDGCIGICLGDVVGKGLSAAMFAALVMGLLRGIHKTGTDTARVLALLNERLAQRPIQGRFCSTLYAVWNPATRELIFSNAGMPLPLLVSGNVCRQIGEGGLPTGMFPGATYGRHVVQLGPGDSVLFATDGLHDLRNEEGIEFCTAQMEEVWAQCGTRSATESADFVFDRQAVFSNGRPPHDDITAVVLKVLG
;
A
#
# COMPACT_ATOMS: atom_id res chain seq x y z
N MET A 1 12.94 -15.31 -43.01
CA MET A 1 13.92 -15.07 -41.94
C MET A 1 13.20 -15.10 -40.60
N GLY A 2 12.88 -16.27 -40.11
CA GLY A 2 12.13 -16.44 -38.86
C GLY A 2 12.23 -17.86 -38.36
N SER A 3 13.36 -18.25 -37.76
CA SER A 3 13.47 -19.54 -37.06
C SER A 3 14.74 -19.74 -36.21
N LYS A 4 15.46 -18.66 -35.85
CA LYS A 4 16.66 -18.80 -35.01
C LYS A 4 16.51 -18.26 -33.57
N CYS A 5 15.42 -17.60 -33.24
CA CYS A 5 15.22 -17.05 -31.87
C CYS A 5 14.59 -18.06 -30.88
N GLY A 6 13.87 -19.06 -31.38
CA GLY A 6 13.23 -20.08 -30.53
C GLY A 6 14.20 -21.14 -29.99
N LEU A 7 15.35 -21.34 -30.64
CA LEU A 7 16.31 -22.38 -30.23
C LEU A 7 17.29 -21.93 -29.16
N ILE A 8 17.47 -20.64 -28.95
CA ILE A 8 18.40 -20.11 -27.94
C ILE A 8 17.74 -20.11 -26.55
N LEU A 9 16.43 -19.86 -26.48
CA LEU A 9 15.69 -19.92 -25.20
C LEU A 9 15.52 -21.36 -24.67
N SER A 10 15.42 -22.35 -25.57
CA SER A 10 15.31 -23.75 -25.13
C SER A 10 16.67 -24.33 -24.65
N ARG A 11 17.80 -23.79 -25.09
CA ARG A 11 19.13 -24.23 -24.63
C ARG A 11 19.53 -23.57 -23.30
N CYS A 12 19.17 -22.33 -23.04
CA CYS A 12 19.44 -21.70 -21.73
C CYS A 12 18.61 -22.30 -20.57
N LEU A 13 17.47 -22.92 -20.86
CA LEU A 13 16.68 -23.60 -19.84
C LEU A 13 17.14 -25.05 -19.56
N ALA A 14 17.94 -25.64 -20.46
CA ALA A 14 18.47 -26.99 -20.30
C ALA A 14 19.79 -27.04 -19.49
N ASP A 15 20.53 -25.93 -19.40
CA ASP A 15 21.81 -25.87 -18.66
C ASP A 15 21.68 -25.35 -17.21
N LEU A 16 20.53 -24.82 -16.83
CA LEU A 16 20.17 -24.67 -15.42
C LEU A 16 19.74 -26.04 -14.91
N ASN A 17 20.58 -26.64 -14.11
CA ASN A 17 20.38 -27.93 -13.46
C ASN A 17 19.21 -27.84 -12.46
N VAL A 18 17.97 -27.74 -13.00
CA VAL A 18 16.70 -27.64 -12.28
C VAL A 18 16.34 -29.03 -11.71
N ARG A 19 17.23 -29.58 -10.88
CA ARG A 19 16.91 -30.78 -10.10
C ARG A 19 16.14 -30.48 -8.82
N THR A 20 15.67 -29.24 -8.61
CA THR A 20 15.02 -28.85 -7.34
C THR A 20 13.72 -28.06 -7.47
N ILE A 21 13.13 -27.97 -8.66
CA ILE A 21 11.71 -27.58 -8.76
C ILE A 21 10.95 -28.79 -9.27
N ASN A 22 10.66 -29.73 -8.39
CA ASN A 22 9.54 -30.64 -8.55
C ASN A 22 8.23 -29.82 -8.42
N ALA A 23 8.03 -28.85 -9.31
CA ALA A 23 6.73 -28.26 -9.48
C ALA A 23 5.82 -29.40 -9.96
N CYS A 24 4.91 -29.82 -9.09
CA CYS A 24 3.88 -30.79 -9.41
C CYS A 24 3.29 -30.42 -10.78
N GLN A 25 3.20 -31.37 -11.73
CA GLN A 25 2.65 -31.10 -13.06
C GLN A 25 1.26 -30.44 -13.02
N SER A 26 0.49 -30.71 -11.95
CA SER A 26 -0.76 -30.01 -11.66
C SER A 26 -0.58 -28.52 -11.31
N CYS A 27 0.52 -28.14 -10.66
CA CYS A 27 0.83 -26.74 -10.34
C CYS A 27 1.33 -25.98 -11.58
N LEU A 28 2.06 -26.62 -12.49
CA LEU A 28 2.48 -26.03 -13.78
C LEU A 28 1.30 -25.84 -14.75
N ALA A 29 0.41 -26.81 -14.82
CA ALA A 29 -0.84 -26.72 -15.59
C ALA A 29 -1.80 -25.65 -15.00
N TRP A 30 -1.64 -25.36 -13.74
CA TRP A 30 -2.39 -24.39 -12.97
C TRP A 30 -1.85 -22.96 -13.13
N TRP A 31 -0.53 -22.74 -13.17
CA TRP A 31 0.09 -21.47 -13.48
C TRP A 31 -0.44 -20.83 -14.78
N ASN A 32 -0.87 -21.66 -15.72
CA ASN A 32 -1.38 -21.24 -17.02
C ASN A 32 -2.91 -21.06 -17.11
N ARG A 33 -3.69 -21.29 -16.03
CA ARG A 33 -5.16 -21.26 -16.07
C ARG A 33 -5.80 -20.73 -14.78
N GLY A 34 -5.98 -19.43 -14.69
CA GLY A 34 -6.83 -18.79 -13.67
C GLY A 34 -6.10 -18.23 -12.44
N SER A 35 -6.80 -17.41 -11.67
CA SER A 35 -6.24 -16.72 -10.51
C SER A 35 -5.86 -17.68 -9.38
N VAL A 36 -4.81 -17.33 -8.66
CA VAL A 36 -4.29 -18.07 -7.48
C VAL A 36 -5.36 -18.15 -6.39
N GLU A 37 -6.23 -17.16 -6.33
CA GLU A 37 -7.22 -16.94 -5.28
C GLU A 37 -8.36 -17.99 -5.30
N GLU A 38 -8.95 -18.29 -6.47
CA GLU A 38 -10.04 -19.26 -6.58
C GLU A 38 -9.68 -20.68 -6.12
N LYS A 39 -8.39 -20.99 -6.04
CA LYS A 39 -7.89 -22.33 -5.71
C LYS A 39 -7.28 -22.43 -4.32
N PHE A 40 -6.97 -21.30 -3.68
CA PHE A 40 -6.66 -21.27 -2.27
C PHE A 40 -7.86 -21.74 -1.45
N GLU A 41 -9.06 -21.32 -1.83
CA GLU A 41 -10.33 -21.73 -1.22
C GLU A 41 -10.70 -23.19 -1.54
N SER A 42 -10.29 -23.72 -2.70
CA SER A 42 -10.64 -25.10 -3.12
C SER A 42 -9.77 -26.21 -2.51
N GLY A 43 -8.80 -25.90 -1.65
CA GLY A 43 -7.99 -26.89 -0.95
C GLY A 43 -6.96 -27.65 -1.83
N HIS A 44 -6.80 -27.30 -3.10
CA HIS A 44 -5.95 -28.02 -4.07
C HIS A 44 -4.50 -27.54 -4.17
N ILE A 45 -4.03 -26.68 -3.22
CA ILE A 45 -2.65 -26.23 -3.21
C ILE A 45 -1.74 -27.29 -2.59
N CYS A 46 -0.70 -27.70 -3.31
CA CYS A 46 0.26 -28.67 -2.82
C CYS A 46 1.03 -28.12 -1.60
N ARG A 47 1.60 -29.02 -0.80
CA ARG A 47 2.33 -28.69 0.43
C ARG A 47 3.46 -27.68 0.17
N ASP A 48 4.23 -27.89 -0.89
CA ASP A 48 5.37 -27.04 -1.26
C ASP A 48 4.91 -25.60 -1.62
N CYS A 49 3.80 -25.46 -2.34
CA CYS A 49 3.25 -24.13 -2.64
C CYS A 49 2.80 -23.39 -1.37
N LYS A 50 2.20 -24.10 -0.40
CA LYS A 50 1.82 -23.51 0.90
C LYS A 50 3.05 -23.03 1.67
N GLU A 51 4.13 -23.77 1.63
CA GLU A 51 5.41 -23.40 2.25
C GLU A 51 5.98 -22.12 1.62
N HIS A 52 6.09 -22.06 0.29
CA HIS A 52 6.59 -20.89 -0.43
C HIS A 52 5.76 -19.63 -0.18
N ILE A 53 4.43 -19.77 -0.08
CA ILE A 53 3.55 -18.64 0.27
C ILE A 53 3.78 -18.18 1.72
N ARG A 54 4.01 -19.13 2.64
CA ARG A 54 4.36 -18.80 4.03
C ARG A 54 5.68 -18.04 4.11
N GLU A 55 6.70 -18.47 3.37
CA GLU A 55 7.98 -17.75 3.26
C GLU A 55 7.79 -16.35 2.68
N ALA A 56 7.03 -16.21 1.60
CA ALA A 56 6.69 -14.91 1.01
C ALA A 56 6.00 -13.98 2.01
N LYS A 57 5.07 -14.51 2.83
CA LYS A 57 4.41 -13.76 3.90
C LYS A 57 5.41 -13.29 4.96
N LEU A 58 6.35 -14.14 5.36
CA LEU A 58 7.39 -13.75 6.33
C LEU A 58 8.27 -12.62 5.78
N ILE A 59 8.67 -12.70 4.50
CA ILE A 59 9.44 -11.66 3.83
C ILE A 59 8.65 -10.37 3.78
N GLN A 60 7.39 -10.39 3.32
CA GLN A 60 6.55 -9.19 3.26
C GLN A 60 6.36 -8.57 4.66
N SER A 61 6.06 -9.40 5.67
CA SER A 61 5.91 -8.91 7.04
C SER A 61 7.19 -8.26 7.58
N SER A 62 8.37 -8.69 7.13
CA SER A 62 9.64 -8.08 7.52
C SER A 62 9.92 -6.75 6.81
N LEU A 63 9.26 -6.49 5.68
CA LEU A 63 9.36 -5.23 4.96
C LEU A 63 8.48 -4.14 5.57
N LEU A 64 7.35 -4.52 6.19
CA LEU A 64 6.44 -3.57 6.83
C LEU A 64 7.00 -3.07 8.17
N PRO A 65 6.63 -1.86 8.62
CA PRO A 65 6.97 -1.38 9.95
C PRO A 65 6.41 -2.33 11.03
N THR A 66 7.16 -2.56 12.09
CA THR A 66 6.69 -3.38 13.23
C THR A 66 5.74 -2.63 14.15
N ARG A 67 5.76 -1.31 14.11
CA ARG A 67 4.92 -0.41 14.91
C ARG A 67 4.86 0.98 14.26
N GLY A 68 3.89 1.78 14.68
CA GLY A 68 3.84 3.20 14.36
C GLY A 68 5.02 3.98 14.96
N LEU A 69 5.04 5.27 14.74
CA LEU A 69 6.02 6.20 15.28
C LEU A 69 5.39 7.12 16.33
N CYS A 70 6.13 7.38 17.40
CA CYS A 70 5.77 8.39 18.36
C CYS A 70 6.93 9.39 18.45
N HIS A 71 6.59 10.66 18.37
CA HIS A 71 7.48 11.79 18.55
C HIS A 71 6.78 12.80 19.45
N GLU A 72 7.50 13.75 20.05
CA GLU A 72 6.95 14.74 21.00
C GLU A 72 5.71 15.47 20.49
N SER A 73 5.65 15.76 19.18
CA SER A 73 4.56 16.53 18.57
C SER A 73 3.53 15.69 17.80
N VAL A 74 3.78 14.39 17.62
CA VAL A 74 2.92 13.55 16.75
C VAL A 74 2.96 12.09 17.15
N GLU A 75 1.82 11.44 17.08
CA GLU A 75 1.66 9.98 17.11
C GLU A 75 1.22 9.51 15.73
N ILE A 76 1.89 8.48 15.20
CA ILE A 76 1.54 7.84 13.94
C ILE A 76 1.27 6.38 14.21
N ALA A 77 0.09 5.91 13.86
CA ALA A 77 -0.30 4.51 13.93
C ALA A 77 -0.71 4.00 12.56
N PHE A 78 -0.67 2.70 12.36
CA PHE A 78 -1.17 2.09 11.14
C PHE A 78 -1.84 0.75 11.43
N ARG A 79 -2.71 0.34 10.50
CA ARG A 79 -3.27 -1.02 10.40
C ARG A 79 -3.11 -1.50 8.98
N PHE A 80 -2.78 -2.76 8.85
CA PHE A 80 -2.64 -3.47 7.58
C PHE A 80 -3.34 -4.82 7.69
N VAL A 81 -4.30 -5.06 6.83
CA VAL A 81 -5.05 -6.32 6.72
C VAL A 81 -4.97 -6.79 5.29
N PRO A 82 -4.11 -7.78 4.98
CA PRO A 82 -4.02 -8.30 3.62
C PRO A 82 -5.28 -9.11 3.29
N PHE A 83 -5.76 -8.99 2.05
CA PHE A 83 -6.87 -9.78 1.51
C PHE A 83 -6.53 -11.27 1.46
N SER A 84 -5.30 -11.59 1.12
CA SER A 84 -4.83 -12.97 1.04
C SER A 84 -3.61 -13.20 1.95
N ALA A 85 -2.85 -14.26 1.72
CA ALA A 85 -1.63 -14.53 2.48
C ALA A 85 -0.57 -13.42 2.35
N VAL A 86 -0.51 -12.76 1.19
CA VAL A 86 0.33 -11.61 0.86
C VAL A 86 -0.47 -10.62 0.02
N GLY A 87 -0.15 -9.34 0.10
CA GLY A 87 -0.90 -8.26 -0.53
C GLY A 87 -0.07 -7.29 -1.36
N GLY A 88 -0.75 -6.45 -2.16
CA GLY A 88 -0.18 -5.36 -2.95
C GLY A 88 0.05 -4.09 -2.14
N ASP A 89 -0.68 -3.92 -1.05
CA ASP A 89 -0.55 -2.76 -0.18
C ASP A 89 0.80 -2.72 0.52
N PHE A 90 1.30 -1.52 0.75
CA PHE A 90 2.50 -1.28 1.55
C PHE A 90 2.42 0.02 2.35
N VAL A 91 3.16 0.05 3.44
CA VAL A 91 3.35 1.22 4.29
C VAL A 91 4.79 1.24 4.78
N ASP A 92 5.39 2.43 4.89
CA ASP A 92 6.69 2.61 5.50
C ASP A 92 6.83 4.00 6.15
N PHE A 93 7.75 4.11 7.10
CA PHE A 93 8.04 5.35 7.82
C PHE A 93 9.54 5.64 7.77
N PHE A 94 9.88 6.90 7.53
CA PHE A 94 11.26 7.34 7.40
C PHE A 94 11.60 8.43 8.41
N ARG A 95 12.72 8.29 9.10
CA ARG A 95 13.32 9.41 9.82
C ARG A 95 14.14 10.23 8.83
N LEU A 96 13.72 11.44 8.60
CA LEU A 96 14.36 12.38 7.68
C LEU A 96 15.30 13.33 8.44
N PRO A 97 16.20 14.05 7.75
CA PRO A 97 16.96 15.14 8.35
C PRO A 97 16.03 16.15 9.05
N ASP A 98 16.57 16.93 9.97
CA ASP A 98 15.88 17.99 10.71
C ASP A 98 14.68 17.49 11.56
N GLY A 99 14.68 16.21 11.92
CA GLY A 99 13.62 15.62 12.73
C GLY A 99 12.30 15.37 12.00
N CYS A 100 12.24 15.64 10.71
CA CYS A 100 11.06 15.35 9.90
C CYS A 100 10.76 13.85 9.83
N ILE A 101 9.49 13.51 9.64
CA ILE A 101 9.02 12.12 9.52
C ILE A 101 8.38 11.94 8.14
N GLY A 102 8.97 11.06 7.33
CA GLY A 102 8.38 10.61 6.09
C GLY A 102 7.38 9.49 6.33
N ILE A 103 6.25 9.53 5.64
CA ILE A 103 5.19 8.53 5.65
C ILE A 103 4.95 8.14 4.21
N CYS A 104 4.93 6.86 3.93
CA CYS A 104 4.63 6.33 2.62
C CYS A 104 3.60 5.23 2.75
N LEU A 105 2.59 5.26 1.90
CA LEU A 105 1.68 4.15 1.71
C LEU A 105 1.29 4.06 0.24
N GLY A 106 0.88 2.88 -0.20
CA GLY A 106 0.43 2.68 -1.56
C GLY A 106 -0.17 1.31 -1.76
N ASP A 107 -0.80 1.17 -2.92
CA ASP A 107 -1.41 -0.04 -3.41
C ASP A 107 -0.95 -0.34 -4.84
N VAL A 108 -0.61 -1.58 -5.08
CA VAL A 108 -0.16 -2.09 -6.38
C VAL A 108 -1.33 -2.74 -7.10
N VAL A 109 -1.54 -2.36 -8.36
CA VAL A 109 -2.58 -2.98 -9.19
C VAL A 109 -2.45 -4.51 -9.22
N GLY A 110 -3.57 -5.18 -8.89
CA GLY A 110 -3.68 -6.65 -8.81
C GLY A 110 -3.45 -7.18 -7.41
N LYS A 111 -3.55 -8.50 -7.24
CA LYS A 111 -3.60 -9.17 -5.93
C LYS A 111 -2.58 -10.30 -5.83
N GLY A 112 -2.38 -10.78 -4.61
CA GLY A 112 -1.58 -11.96 -4.33
C GLY A 112 -0.09 -11.79 -4.55
N LEU A 113 0.62 -12.89 -4.83
CA LEU A 113 2.09 -12.94 -4.84
C LEU A 113 2.73 -11.96 -5.83
N SER A 114 2.14 -11.79 -7.02
CA SER A 114 2.69 -10.89 -8.04
C SER A 114 2.60 -9.41 -7.64
N ALA A 115 1.51 -9.01 -6.97
CA ALA A 115 1.37 -7.67 -6.41
C ALA A 115 2.32 -7.47 -5.24
N ALA A 116 2.44 -8.44 -4.34
CA ALA A 116 3.39 -8.40 -3.21
C ALA A 116 4.86 -8.27 -3.66
N MET A 117 5.26 -8.95 -4.73
CA MET A 117 6.60 -8.80 -5.31
C MET A 117 6.83 -7.39 -5.88
N PHE A 118 5.81 -6.82 -6.54
CA PHE A 118 5.91 -5.46 -7.05
C PHE A 118 5.91 -4.43 -5.92
N ALA A 119 5.11 -4.62 -4.86
CA ALA A 119 5.13 -3.81 -3.65
C ALA A 119 6.53 -3.82 -2.99
N ALA A 120 7.17 -4.98 -2.88
CA ALA A 120 8.53 -5.09 -2.36
C ALA A 120 9.55 -4.31 -3.22
N LEU A 121 9.40 -4.34 -4.56
CA LEU A 121 10.21 -3.53 -5.47
C LEU A 121 9.99 -2.03 -5.22
N VAL A 122 8.73 -1.58 -5.14
CA VAL A 122 8.37 -0.17 -4.89
C VAL A 122 8.93 0.30 -3.55
N MET A 123 8.77 -0.48 -2.48
CA MET A 123 9.33 -0.17 -1.17
C MET A 123 10.87 -0.05 -1.22
N GLY A 124 11.54 -0.95 -1.91
CA GLY A 124 13.00 -0.90 -2.10
C GLY A 124 13.46 0.38 -2.82
N LEU A 125 12.74 0.79 -3.87
CA LEU A 125 13.00 2.03 -4.58
C LEU A 125 12.78 3.26 -3.69
N LEU A 126 11.66 3.32 -2.96
CA LEU A 126 11.34 4.42 -2.05
C LEU A 126 12.38 4.55 -0.93
N ARG A 127 12.84 3.44 -0.35
CA ARG A 127 13.94 3.44 0.64
C ARG A 127 15.26 3.98 0.09
N GLY A 128 15.47 3.91 -1.22
CA GLY A 128 16.61 4.54 -1.88
C GLY A 128 16.41 6.03 -2.17
N ILE A 129 15.17 6.44 -2.44
CA ILE A 129 14.82 7.78 -2.93
C ILE A 129 14.49 8.75 -1.78
N HIS A 130 13.88 8.30 -0.67
CA HIS A 130 13.39 9.16 0.42
C HIS A 130 14.46 10.09 1.01
N LYS A 131 15.73 9.73 0.89
CA LYS A 131 16.87 10.54 1.35
C LYS A 131 17.03 11.85 0.57
N THR A 132 16.32 12.02 -0.55
CA THR A 132 16.40 13.24 -1.37
C THR A 132 15.65 14.43 -0.76
N GLY A 133 15.03 14.25 0.42
CA GLY A 133 14.53 15.36 1.21
C GLY A 133 13.01 15.43 1.36
N THR A 134 12.55 16.61 1.71
CA THR A 134 11.16 16.94 2.02
C THR A 134 10.32 17.31 0.79
N ASP A 135 10.88 17.26 -0.42
CA ASP A 135 10.14 17.48 -1.65
C ASP A 135 9.37 16.21 -2.05
N THR A 136 8.13 16.14 -1.59
CA THR A 136 7.25 14.97 -1.77
C THR A 136 6.91 14.73 -3.25
N ALA A 137 6.75 15.79 -4.04
CA ALA A 137 6.47 15.70 -5.47
C ALA A 137 7.67 15.11 -6.22
N ARG A 138 8.88 15.51 -5.85
CA ARG A 138 10.12 14.98 -6.44
C ARG A 138 10.33 13.51 -6.09
N VAL A 139 9.99 13.08 -4.88
CA VAL A 139 10.07 11.67 -4.47
C VAL A 139 9.17 10.81 -5.36
N LEU A 140 7.90 11.21 -5.58
CA LEU A 140 6.98 10.47 -6.46
C LEU A 140 7.41 10.52 -7.92
N ALA A 141 7.94 11.65 -8.40
CA ALA A 141 8.46 11.76 -9.76
C ALA A 141 9.66 10.83 -9.99
N LEU A 142 10.59 10.75 -9.04
CA LEU A 142 11.72 9.82 -9.10
C LEU A 142 11.27 8.36 -9.04
N LEU A 143 10.29 8.03 -8.21
CA LEU A 143 9.71 6.68 -8.19
C LEU A 143 9.12 6.34 -9.55
N ASN A 144 8.31 7.24 -10.11
CA ASN A 144 7.71 7.06 -11.44
C ASN A 144 8.78 6.87 -12.53
N GLU A 145 9.84 7.69 -12.53
CA GLU A 145 10.97 7.55 -13.45
C GLU A 145 11.64 6.16 -13.34
N ARG A 146 11.87 5.68 -12.12
CA ARG A 146 12.50 4.37 -11.86
C ARG A 146 11.63 3.20 -12.35
N LEU A 147 10.32 3.27 -12.10
CA LEU A 147 9.39 2.26 -12.59
C LEU A 147 9.27 2.29 -14.11
N ALA A 148 9.24 3.48 -14.71
CA ALA A 148 9.17 3.65 -16.16
C ALA A 148 10.44 3.22 -16.91
N GLN A 149 11.62 3.17 -16.27
CA GLN A 149 12.86 2.66 -16.88
C GLN A 149 12.81 1.17 -17.20
N ARG A 150 12.08 0.38 -16.42
CA ARG A 150 11.89 -1.06 -16.61
C ARG A 150 10.43 -1.41 -16.38
N PRO A 151 9.53 -1.04 -17.30
CA PRO A 151 8.11 -1.23 -17.11
C PRO A 151 7.75 -2.71 -17.09
N ILE A 152 6.95 -3.11 -16.14
CA ILE A 152 6.31 -4.43 -16.10
C ILE A 152 4.90 -4.23 -16.63
N GLN A 153 4.56 -4.94 -17.70
CA GLN A 153 3.28 -4.78 -18.38
C GLN A 153 2.09 -4.94 -17.40
N GLY A 154 1.19 -3.96 -17.40
CA GLY A 154 0.01 -3.95 -16.55
C GLY A 154 0.30 -3.75 -15.06
N ARG A 155 1.51 -3.30 -14.67
CA ARG A 155 1.87 -3.02 -13.29
C ARG A 155 2.17 -1.54 -13.08
N PHE A 156 1.45 -0.95 -12.16
CA PHE A 156 1.63 0.41 -11.66
C PHE A 156 1.19 0.44 -10.19
N CYS A 157 1.37 1.56 -9.54
CA CYS A 157 1.14 1.66 -8.12
C CYS A 157 0.52 3.02 -7.76
N SER A 158 -0.62 2.99 -7.08
CA SER A 158 -1.11 4.16 -6.36
C SER A 158 -0.19 4.40 -5.16
N THR A 159 0.30 5.62 -4.98
CA THR A 159 1.30 5.93 -3.95
C THR A 159 1.05 7.31 -3.37
N LEU A 160 1.06 7.41 -2.04
CA LEU A 160 1.10 8.68 -1.33
C LEU A 160 2.41 8.78 -0.56
N TYR A 161 3.08 9.91 -0.67
CA TYR A 161 4.25 10.23 0.13
C TYR A 161 4.01 11.53 0.88
N ALA A 162 4.12 11.48 2.20
CA ALA A 162 3.92 12.61 3.08
C ALA A 162 5.14 12.84 3.98
N VAL A 163 5.32 14.09 4.41
CA VAL A 163 6.34 14.52 5.35
C VAL A 163 5.68 15.35 6.44
N TRP A 164 5.83 14.92 7.67
CA TRP A 164 5.51 15.71 8.84
C TRP A 164 6.76 16.51 9.28
N ASN A 165 6.60 17.82 9.37
CA ASN A 165 7.63 18.72 9.94
C ASN A 165 7.23 19.10 11.37
N PRO A 166 7.91 18.58 12.42
CA PRO A 166 7.55 18.86 13.80
C PRO A 166 7.82 20.33 14.22
N ALA A 167 8.79 21.00 13.58
CA ALA A 167 9.15 22.37 13.93
C ALA A 167 8.10 23.38 13.46
N THR A 168 7.53 23.18 12.27
CA THR A 168 6.52 24.05 11.68
C THR A 168 5.09 23.51 11.86
N ARG A 169 4.93 22.27 12.29
CA ARG A 169 3.64 21.53 12.32
C ARG A 169 2.95 21.48 10.97
N GLU A 170 3.72 21.41 9.91
CA GLU A 170 3.22 21.25 8.56
C GLU A 170 3.23 19.79 8.13
N LEU A 171 2.12 19.36 7.57
CA LEU A 171 2.01 18.13 6.80
C LEU A 171 2.14 18.48 5.33
N ILE A 172 3.20 17.99 4.70
CA ILE A 172 3.46 18.18 3.27
C ILE A 172 3.26 16.84 2.60
N PHE A 173 2.46 16.75 1.53
CA PHE A 173 2.27 15.48 0.85
C PHE A 173 2.04 15.64 -0.66
N SER A 174 2.26 14.56 -1.37
CA SER A 174 1.92 14.38 -2.78
C SER A 174 1.19 13.06 -2.95
N ASN A 175 0.19 13.05 -3.83
CA ASN A 175 -0.70 11.93 -4.06
C ASN A 175 -0.62 11.49 -5.52
N ALA A 176 -0.35 10.22 -5.75
CA ALA A 176 -0.27 9.55 -7.04
C ALA A 176 -1.34 8.45 -7.14
N GLY A 177 -2.61 8.82 -7.18
CA GLY A 177 -3.72 7.89 -7.41
C GLY A 177 -4.31 7.24 -6.16
N MET A 178 -3.90 7.62 -4.95
CA MET A 178 -4.51 7.17 -3.70
C MET A 178 -5.82 7.93 -3.41
N PRO A 179 -6.75 7.37 -2.62
CA PRO A 179 -7.85 8.12 -2.03
C PRO A 179 -7.35 9.38 -1.32
N LEU A 180 -8.15 10.44 -1.33
CA LEU A 180 -7.78 11.71 -0.68
C LEU A 180 -7.72 11.52 0.83
N PRO A 181 -6.67 12.02 1.50
CA PRO A 181 -6.59 11.98 2.95
C PRO A 181 -7.71 12.75 3.63
N LEU A 182 -8.17 12.26 4.78
CA LEU A 182 -9.21 12.89 5.58
C LEU A 182 -8.59 13.59 6.80
N LEU A 183 -8.81 14.89 6.91
CA LEU A 183 -8.42 15.70 8.06
C LEU A 183 -9.61 15.92 8.98
N VAL A 184 -9.43 15.62 10.27
CA VAL A 184 -10.31 16.07 11.34
C VAL A 184 -9.60 17.17 12.13
N SER A 185 -10.24 18.34 12.20
CA SER A 185 -9.83 19.47 13.03
C SER A 185 -11.04 19.92 13.85
N GLY A 186 -10.94 19.82 15.18
CA GLY A 186 -12.11 19.96 16.05
C GLY A 186 -13.19 18.92 15.72
N ASN A 187 -14.35 19.39 15.28
CA ASN A 187 -15.49 18.54 14.90
C ASN A 187 -15.72 18.49 13.38
N VAL A 188 -14.80 19.04 12.59
CA VAL A 188 -14.95 19.13 11.13
C VAL A 188 -14.03 18.09 10.47
N CYS A 189 -14.65 17.21 9.69
CA CYS A 189 -13.94 16.31 8.79
C CYS A 189 -13.97 16.85 7.36
N ARG A 190 -12.86 16.76 6.64
CA ARG A 190 -12.79 17.14 5.23
C ARG A 190 -11.66 16.40 4.51
N GLN A 191 -11.82 16.22 3.23
CA GLN A 191 -10.75 15.78 2.35
C GLN A 191 -9.72 16.89 2.16
N ILE A 192 -8.44 16.49 2.02
CA ILE A 192 -7.34 17.41 1.77
C ILE A 192 -6.53 16.99 0.55
N GLY A 193 -6.00 17.96 -0.17
CA GLY A 193 -5.17 17.76 -1.36
C GLY A 193 -5.97 17.43 -2.62
N GLU A 194 -5.28 16.93 -3.61
CA GLU A 194 -5.81 16.53 -4.91
C GLU A 194 -5.22 15.18 -5.31
N GLY A 195 -5.93 14.47 -6.18
CA GLY A 195 -5.45 13.21 -6.76
C GLY A 195 -4.39 13.45 -7.83
N GLY A 196 -3.70 12.38 -8.22
CA GLY A 196 -2.73 12.35 -9.30
C GLY A 196 -2.73 11.02 -10.03
N LEU A 197 -1.90 10.90 -11.07
CA LEU A 197 -1.74 9.66 -11.81
C LEU A 197 -0.90 8.65 -11.01
N PRO A 198 -1.27 7.37 -10.99
CA PRO A 198 -0.47 6.33 -10.33
C PRO A 198 0.97 6.29 -10.84
N THR A 199 1.91 5.98 -9.96
CA THR A 199 3.33 5.84 -10.31
C THR A 199 3.57 4.60 -11.17
N GLY A 200 4.43 4.74 -12.20
CA GLY A 200 4.75 3.67 -13.14
C GLY A 200 3.73 3.50 -14.27
N MET A 201 2.63 4.28 -14.28
CA MET A 201 1.60 4.19 -15.30
C MET A 201 1.93 5.03 -16.53
N PHE A 202 2.38 6.26 -16.34
CA PHE A 202 2.70 7.19 -17.41
C PHE A 202 4.11 7.77 -17.24
N PRO A 203 5.02 7.59 -18.22
CA PRO A 203 6.33 8.24 -18.19
C PRO A 203 6.17 9.76 -18.13
N GLY A 204 6.99 10.42 -17.31
CA GLY A 204 6.99 11.88 -17.20
C GLY A 204 5.82 12.47 -16.38
N ALA A 205 5.03 11.65 -15.69
CA ALA A 205 3.99 12.16 -14.81
C ALA A 205 4.57 13.09 -13.74
N THR A 206 3.85 14.18 -13.46
CA THR A 206 4.16 15.17 -12.44
C THR A 206 3.13 15.12 -11.32
N TYR A 207 3.53 15.52 -10.11
CA TYR A 207 2.72 15.41 -8.91
C TYR A 207 2.59 16.76 -8.21
N GLY A 208 1.38 17.06 -7.73
CA GLY A 208 1.14 18.24 -6.91
C GLY A 208 1.79 18.11 -5.53
N ARG A 209 2.21 19.23 -4.95
CA ARG A 209 2.67 19.33 -3.57
C ARG A 209 1.64 20.08 -2.76
N HIS A 210 1.07 19.42 -1.75
CA HIS A 210 0.08 19.99 -0.86
C HIS A 210 0.71 20.25 0.51
N VAL A 211 0.37 21.38 1.13
CA VAL A 211 0.84 21.77 2.45
C VAL A 211 -0.35 22.08 3.32
N VAL A 212 -0.42 21.45 4.47
CA VAL A 212 -1.50 21.64 5.45
C VAL A 212 -0.89 21.95 6.80
N GLN A 213 -1.28 23.09 7.37
CA GLN A 213 -0.94 23.45 8.73
C GLN A 213 -1.85 22.69 9.68
N LEU A 214 -1.27 21.97 10.63
CA LEU A 214 -2.01 21.20 11.63
C LEU A 214 -1.77 21.77 13.03
N GLY A 215 -2.82 21.78 13.83
CA GLY A 215 -2.80 22.16 15.25
C GLY A 215 -2.87 20.97 16.18
N PRO A 216 -2.60 21.19 17.49
CA PRO A 216 -2.81 20.15 18.50
C PRO A 216 -4.23 19.59 18.45
N GLY A 217 -4.35 18.28 18.49
CA GLY A 217 -5.63 17.59 18.40
C GLY A 217 -6.09 17.27 16.98
N ASP A 218 -5.50 17.86 15.94
CA ASP A 218 -5.82 17.50 14.55
C ASP A 218 -5.36 16.07 14.25
N SER A 219 -6.10 15.40 13.37
CA SER A 219 -5.81 14.04 12.93
C SER A 219 -5.99 13.89 11.43
N VAL A 220 -5.06 13.18 10.79
CA VAL A 220 -5.16 12.86 9.35
C VAL A 220 -5.19 11.34 9.18
N LEU A 221 -6.17 10.87 8.40
CA LEU A 221 -6.27 9.50 7.93
C LEU A 221 -5.81 9.41 6.48
N PHE A 222 -4.86 8.53 6.23
CA PHE A 222 -4.49 8.06 4.90
C PHE A 222 -4.94 6.61 4.77
N ALA A 223 -5.56 6.24 3.66
CA ALA A 223 -6.06 4.88 3.48
C ALA A 223 -5.89 4.42 2.03
N THR A 224 -5.79 3.11 1.82
CA THR A 224 -5.95 2.49 0.51
C THR A 224 -7.43 2.34 0.17
N ASP A 225 -7.73 2.09 -1.09
CA ASP A 225 -9.12 1.98 -1.58
C ASP A 225 -9.88 0.80 -0.95
N GLY A 226 -9.19 -0.29 -0.58
CA GLY A 226 -9.83 -1.41 0.12
C GLY A 226 -10.58 -1.03 1.40
N LEU A 227 -10.26 0.14 2.00
CA LEU A 227 -11.03 0.66 3.13
C LEU A 227 -12.38 1.25 2.68
N HIS A 228 -12.47 1.80 1.48
CA HIS A 228 -13.67 2.43 0.92
C HIS A 228 -14.55 1.45 0.14
N ASP A 229 -13.93 0.46 -0.51
CA ASP A 229 -14.58 -0.48 -1.42
C ASP A 229 -15.23 -1.66 -0.70
N LEU A 230 -15.11 -1.73 0.64
CA LEU A 230 -15.74 -2.77 1.41
C LEU A 230 -17.26 -2.69 1.29
N ARG A 231 -17.91 -3.85 1.08
CA ARG A 231 -19.36 -3.92 0.87
C ARG A 231 -20.06 -4.62 2.01
N ASN A 232 -21.24 -4.12 2.35
CA ASN A 232 -22.16 -4.78 3.28
C ASN A 232 -22.94 -5.93 2.60
N GLU A 233 -23.86 -6.55 3.33
CA GLU A 233 -24.70 -7.65 2.82
C GLU A 233 -25.59 -7.26 1.64
N GLU A 234 -25.97 -6.01 1.55
CA GLU A 234 -26.79 -5.43 0.49
C GLU A 234 -25.96 -5.04 -0.75
N GLY A 235 -24.62 -5.20 -0.69
CA GLY A 235 -23.69 -4.80 -1.74
C GLY A 235 -23.38 -3.31 -1.78
N ILE A 236 -23.78 -2.56 -0.74
CA ILE A 236 -23.50 -1.13 -0.59
C ILE A 236 -22.04 -0.96 -0.15
N GLU A 237 -21.29 -0.09 -0.83
CA GLU A 237 -19.91 0.24 -0.49
C GLU A 237 -19.83 1.14 0.74
N PHE A 238 -18.75 0.98 1.53
CA PHE A 238 -18.39 1.89 2.62
C PHE A 238 -17.78 3.16 2.03
N CYS A 239 -18.63 4.00 1.44
CA CYS A 239 -18.21 5.13 0.64
C CYS A 239 -17.51 6.23 1.46
N THR A 240 -16.89 7.18 0.76
CA THR A 240 -16.18 8.31 1.36
C THR A 240 -17.02 9.09 2.40
N ALA A 241 -18.31 9.30 2.15
CA ALA A 241 -19.18 10.03 3.09
C ALA A 241 -19.32 9.28 4.43
N GLN A 242 -19.49 7.96 4.40
CA GLN A 242 -19.54 7.15 5.62
C GLN A 242 -18.18 7.13 6.34
N MET A 243 -17.08 7.12 5.58
CA MET A 243 -15.75 7.24 6.16
C MET A 243 -15.55 8.60 6.84
N GLU A 244 -16.01 9.69 6.23
CA GLU A 244 -15.96 11.03 6.84
C GLU A 244 -16.76 11.09 8.15
N GLU A 245 -17.96 10.49 8.20
CA GLU A 245 -18.76 10.39 9.41
C GLU A 245 -18.07 9.58 10.52
N VAL A 246 -17.46 8.45 10.17
CA VAL A 246 -16.70 7.62 11.11
C VAL A 246 -15.45 8.38 11.59
N TRP A 247 -14.72 8.99 10.66
CA TRP A 247 -13.48 9.70 10.98
C TRP A 247 -13.72 10.94 11.85
N ALA A 248 -14.81 11.65 11.64
CA ALA A 248 -15.20 12.81 12.49
C ALA A 248 -15.35 12.42 13.99
N GLN A 249 -15.65 11.16 14.30
CA GLN A 249 -15.77 10.67 15.67
C GLN A 249 -14.42 10.36 16.34
N CYS A 250 -13.31 10.46 15.60
CA CYS A 250 -11.96 10.13 16.10
C CYS A 250 -11.25 11.29 16.81
N GLY A 251 -11.82 12.49 16.85
CA GLY A 251 -11.16 13.73 17.27
C GLY A 251 -10.41 13.69 18.60
N THR A 252 -10.89 12.95 19.61
CA THR A 252 -10.29 12.88 20.96
C THR A 252 -9.45 11.61 21.19
N ARG A 253 -9.42 10.69 20.23
CA ARG A 253 -8.68 9.42 20.34
C ARG A 253 -7.21 9.60 20.02
N SER A 254 -6.36 8.72 20.57
CA SER A 254 -4.98 8.53 20.11
C SER A 254 -4.95 8.03 18.65
N ALA A 255 -3.80 8.07 18.01
CA ALA A 255 -3.66 7.55 16.65
C ALA A 255 -4.00 6.05 16.58
N THR A 256 -3.54 5.29 17.57
CA THR A 256 -3.81 3.85 17.65
C THR A 256 -5.30 3.55 17.84
N GLU A 257 -5.96 4.20 18.81
CA GLU A 257 -7.39 4.03 19.07
C GLU A 257 -8.25 4.47 17.87
N SER A 258 -7.81 5.51 17.14
CA SER A 258 -8.48 5.97 15.92
C SER A 258 -8.39 4.94 14.81
N ALA A 259 -7.20 4.36 14.59
CA ALA A 259 -7.02 3.31 13.61
C ALA A 259 -7.90 2.08 13.94
N ASP A 260 -7.88 1.62 15.19
CA ASP A 260 -8.72 0.50 15.65
C ASP A 260 -10.21 0.81 15.46
N PHE A 261 -10.65 2.00 15.84
CA PHE A 261 -12.04 2.41 15.70
C PHE A 261 -12.53 2.39 14.24
N VAL A 262 -11.74 2.87 13.30
CA VAL A 262 -12.09 2.82 11.87
C VAL A 262 -12.28 1.38 11.41
N PHE A 263 -11.36 0.47 11.77
CA PHE A 263 -11.44 -0.93 11.40
C PHE A 263 -12.62 -1.66 12.08
N ASP A 264 -12.90 -1.35 13.33
CA ASP A 264 -14.08 -1.89 14.05
C ASP A 264 -15.38 -1.45 13.35
N ARG A 265 -15.49 -0.17 12.95
CA ARG A 265 -16.65 0.34 12.21
C ARG A 265 -16.82 -0.32 10.86
N GLN A 266 -15.71 -0.53 10.16
CA GLN A 266 -15.69 -1.25 8.90
C GLN A 266 -16.14 -2.71 9.08
N ALA A 267 -15.64 -3.41 10.10
CA ALA A 267 -16.05 -4.79 10.41
C ALA A 267 -17.55 -4.90 10.75
N VAL A 268 -18.09 -3.93 11.49
CA VAL A 268 -19.53 -3.84 11.77
C VAL A 268 -20.32 -3.60 10.49
N PHE A 269 -19.88 -2.70 9.61
CA PHE A 269 -20.56 -2.40 8.35
C PHE A 269 -20.59 -3.62 7.43
N SER A 270 -19.49 -4.35 7.33
CA SER A 270 -19.40 -5.55 6.47
C SER A 270 -20.11 -6.77 7.06
N ASN A 271 -20.56 -6.70 8.31
CA ASN A 271 -21.14 -7.83 9.06
C ASN A 271 -20.22 -9.07 9.03
N GLY A 272 -18.91 -8.85 9.18
CA GLY A 272 -17.89 -9.90 9.19
C GLY A 272 -17.57 -10.51 7.81
N ARG A 273 -18.05 -9.93 6.72
CA ARG A 273 -17.62 -10.34 5.38
C ARG A 273 -16.14 -10.07 5.18
N PRO A 274 -15.40 -10.98 4.55
CA PRO A 274 -14.00 -10.74 4.24
C PRO A 274 -13.87 -9.54 3.29
N PRO A 275 -12.79 -8.76 3.41
CA PRO A 275 -12.51 -7.69 2.47
C PRO A 275 -12.32 -8.26 1.06
N HIS A 276 -12.53 -7.42 0.05
CA HIS A 276 -12.29 -7.77 -1.35
C HIS A 276 -10.90 -7.39 -1.83
N ASP A 277 -10.20 -6.54 -1.05
CA ASP A 277 -8.84 -6.09 -1.31
C ASP A 277 -8.05 -5.95 -0.01
N ASP A 278 -6.74 -5.71 -0.13
CA ASP A 278 -5.88 -5.33 0.98
C ASP A 278 -6.40 -4.03 1.61
N ILE A 279 -6.32 -3.90 2.92
CA ILE A 279 -6.76 -2.71 3.63
C ILE A 279 -5.61 -2.16 4.44
N THR A 280 -5.20 -0.95 4.10
CA THR A 280 -4.18 -0.22 4.85
C THR A 280 -4.69 1.15 5.26
N ALA A 281 -4.52 1.49 6.52
CA ALA A 281 -4.77 2.83 7.04
C ALA A 281 -3.60 3.30 7.89
N VAL A 282 -3.25 4.57 7.73
CA VAL A 282 -2.27 5.29 8.54
C VAL A 282 -2.95 6.49 9.16
N VAL A 283 -2.82 6.64 10.47
CA VAL A 283 -3.33 7.76 11.24
C VAL A 283 -2.15 8.58 11.74
N LEU A 284 -2.18 9.87 11.44
CA LEU A 284 -1.30 10.88 12.04
C LEU A 284 -2.13 11.71 13.01
N LYS A 285 -1.73 11.78 14.28
CA LYS A 285 -2.36 12.58 15.34
C LYS A 285 -1.37 13.59 15.88
N VAL A 286 -1.73 14.88 15.82
CA VAL A 286 -0.89 15.95 16.38
C VAL A 286 -1.13 16.03 17.89
N LEU A 287 -0.04 15.94 18.64
CA LEU A 287 -0.03 16.01 20.10
C LEU A 287 0.05 17.48 20.57
N GLY A 288 -0.36 17.71 21.82
CA GLY A 288 -0.38 19.02 22.47
C GLY A 288 0.99 19.55 22.87
#